data_bf2718f80545f1f22dad38bc6e2dee49
#
_entry.id   bf2718f80545f1f22dad38bc6e2dee49
#
_cell.length_a   1.000
_cell.length_b   1.000
_cell.length_c   1.000
_cell.angle_alpha   90.00
_cell.angle_beta   90.00
_cell.angle_gamma   90.00
#
_symmetry.space_group_name_H-M   'P 1'
#
loop_
_entity.id
_entity.type
_entity.pdbx_description
1 polymer ?
#
loop_
_entity_poly.entity_id
_entity_poly.type
_entity_poly.pdbx_seq_one_letter_code
_entity_poly.pdbx_strand_id
1 'polypeptide(L)'
;MRDFNVITVDWRPLTRYPCYLHSLINTRLTAQCTAQVYSFLTHYGATREKITCVGHSLGAHICGMISNHLTKKQYRIIGLDPARPLIERKKSNRFRLSIDDATVIQVLHTNAGFLGQEDNTGHLNYCINGGRVQPFCKGNPIRRSRCSHFLSICYLATATMKHTKFMGVPCPNGCVNLSGPKRLPVNGRINPFEFVSLLRDYKIGNDAPDDARGCICIDVPYAKHCPFTDA
;
A
#
# COMPACT_ATOMS: atom_id res chain seq x y z
N MET A 1 10.93 8.49 18.87
CA MET A 1 10.68 8.83 17.46
C MET A 1 11.95 8.45 16.74
N ARG A 2 11.91 7.72 15.62
CA ARG A 2 13.12 7.49 14.82
C ARG A 2 13.30 8.70 13.92
N ASP A 3 14.54 9.15 13.75
CA ASP A 3 14.86 10.23 12.83
C ASP A 3 14.95 9.67 11.41
N PHE A 4 14.13 10.21 10.50
CA PHE A 4 14.15 9.87 9.10
C PHE A 4 14.46 11.09 8.25
N ASN A 5 15.27 10.90 7.22
CA ASN A 5 15.34 11.83 6.11
C ASN A 5 14.17 11.54 5.18
N VAL A 6 13.34 12.54 4.91
CA VAL A 6 12.17 12.38 4.03
C VAL A 6 12.44 13.12 2.72
N ILE A 7 12.38 12.38 1.61
CA ILE A 7 12.51 12.92 0.26
C ILE A 7 11.15 12.77 -0.41
N THR A 8 10.58 13.87 -0.87
CA THR A 8 9.31 13.88 -1.59
C THR A 8 9.54 14.10 -3.08
N VAL A 9 8.85 13.30 -3.90
CA VAL A 9 8.87 13.43 -5.35
C VAL A 9 7.68 14.26 -5.80
N ASP A 10 7.92 15.52 -6.20
CA ASP A 10 6.90 16.36 -6.81
C ASP A 10 6.86 16.12 -8.32
N TRP A 11 5.86 15.40 -8.77
CA TRP A 11 5.65 15.11 -10.19
C TRP A 11 4.42 15.80 -10.78
N ARG A 12 3.87 16.83 -10.09
CA ARG A 12 2.76 17.65 -10.59
C ARG A 12 2.99 18.18 -12.02
N PRO A 13 4.21 18.60 -12.41
CA PRO A 13 4.46 19.04 -13.77
C PRO A 13 4.20 17.96 -14.85
N LEU A 14 4.28 16.68 -14.45
CA LEU A 14 4.05 15.51 -15.30
C LEU A 14 2.62 14.98 -15.20
N THR A 15 1.75 15.65 -14.44
CA THR A 15 0.33 15.32 -14.30
C THR A 15 -0.54 16.46 -14.82
N ARG A 16 -1.73 16.12 -15.31
CA ARG A 16 -2.67 17.13 -15.82
C ARG A 16 -4.08 16.85 -15.31
N TYR A 17 -4.39 17.41 -14.15
CA TYR A 17 -5.74 17.23 -13.57
C TYR A 17 -6.81 17.82 -14.50
N PRO A 18 -7.91 17.12 -14.75
CA PRO A 18 -8.30 15.81 -14.21
C PRO A 18 -7.91 14.62 -15.09
N CYS A 19 -6.95 14.77 -16.02
CA CYS A 19 -6.60 13.75 -17.01
C CYS A 19 -5.76 12.62 -16.40
N TYR A 20 -6.41 11.53 -15.98
CA TYR A 20 -5.75 10.34 -15.44
C TYR A 20 -4.78 9.69 -16.43
N LEU A 21 -5.13 9.64 -17.73
CA LEU A 21 -4.29 9.05 -18.78
C LEU A 21 -2.96 9.75 -18.89
N HIS A 22 -2.94 11.09 -18.80
CA HIS A 22 -1.71 11.86 -18.83
C HIS A 22 -0.78 11.48 -17.66
N SER A 23 -1.34 11.40 -16.47
CA SER A 23 -0.59 10.96 -15.29
C SER A 23 -0.07 9.52 -15.44
N LEU A 24 -0.90 8.61 -15.97
CA LEU A 24 -0.53 7.22 -16.19
C LEU A 24 0.63 7.04 -17.18
N ILE A 25 0.63 7.79 -18.28
CA ILE A 25 1.70 7.74 -19.28
C ILE A 25 3.03 8.21 -18.68
N ASN A 26 2.98 9.26 -17.88
CA ASN A 26 4.17 9.87 -17.29
C ASN A 26 4.72 9.16 -16.05
N THR A 27 4.07 8.11 -15.56
CA THR A 27 4.60 7.29 -14.44
C THR A 27 5.99 6.73 -14.74
N ARG A 28 6.25 6.33 -16.00
CA ARG A 28 7.55 5.78 -16.41
C ARG A 28 8.66 6.81 -16.33
N LEU A 29 8.42 8.02 -16.85
CA LEU A 29 9.38 9.10 -16.77
C LEU A 29 9.65 9.49 -15.31
N THR A 30 8.60 9.59 -14.52
CA THR A 30 8.72 9.84 -13.06
C THR A 30 9.57 8.77 -12.39
N ALA A 31 9.34 7.49 -12.69
CA ALA A 31 10.12 6.40 -12.14
C ALA A 31 11.60 6.48 -12.55
N GLN A 32 11.87 6.79 -13.81
CA GLN A 32 13.24 6.97 -14.32
C GLN A 32 13.97 8.10 -13.59
N CYS A 33 13.34 9.27 -13.46
CA CYS A 33 13.92 10.39 -12.72
C CYS A 33 14.14 10.06 -11.23
N THR A 34 13.18 9.36 -10.61
CA THR A 34 13.31 8.96 -9.20
C THR A 34 14.41 7.91 -9.02
N ALA A 35 14.62 7.02 -10.00
CA ALA A 35 15.72 6.07 -9.97
C ALA A 35 17.10 6.76 -10.00
N GLN A 36 17.22 7.91 -10.67
CA GLN A 36 18.44 8.70 -10.63
C GLN A 36 18.71 9.25 -9.21
N VAL A 37 17.65 9.73 -8.53
CA VAL A 37 17.77 10.16 -7.12
C VAL A 37 18.18 8.99 -6.24
N TYR A 38 17.57 7.83 -6.41
CA TYR A 38 17.93 6.61 -5.66
C TYR A 38 19.40 6.22 -5.88
N SER A 39 19.85 6.23 -7.14
CA SER A 39 21.24 5.93 -7.52
C SER A 39 22.21 6.95 -6.94
N PHE A 40 21.86 8.24 -6.93
CA PHE A 40 22.65 9.28 -6.31
C PHE A 40 22.81 9.02 -4.81
N LEU A 41 21.72 8.75 -4.06
CA LEU A 41 21.77 8.47 -2.64
C LEU A 41 22.68 7.27 -2.33
N THR A 42 22.54 6.19 -3.09
CA THR A 42 23.35 4.98 -2.87
C THR A 42 24.82 5.18 -3.26
N HIS A 43 25.10 6.00 -4.26
CA HIS A 43 26.47 6.38 -4.64
C HIS A 43 27.16 7.18 -3.53
N TYR A 44 26.43 8.04 -2.85
CA TYR A 44 26.95 8.84 -1.74
C TYR A 44 26.80 8.18 -0.35
N GLY A 45 26.68 6.86 -0.31
CA GLY A 45 26.82 6.06 0.91
C GLY A 45 25.54 5.68 1.63
N ALA A 46 24.36 6.04 1.12
CA ALA A 46 23.13 5.50 1.66
C ALA A 46 23.01 4.01 1.31
N THR A 47 22.90 3.13 2.32
CA THR A 47 22.67 1.72 2.08
C THR A 47 21.23 1.49 1.63
N ARG A 48 21.01 0.64 0.64
CA ARG A 48 19.66 0.35 0.11
C ARG A 48 18.70 -0.15 1.18
N GLU A 49 19.21 -0.85 2.20
CA GLU A 49 18.45 -1.38 3.33
C GLU A 49 17.83 -0.27 4.20
N LYS A 50 18.39 0.93 4.11
CA LYS A 50 17.88 2.13 4.81
C LYS A 50 16.99 3.02 3.94
N ILE A 51 16.79 2.66 2.68
CA ILE A 51 15.92 3.42 1.76
C ILE A 51 14.60 2.66 1.59
N THR A 52 13.49 3.34 1.89
CA THR A 52 12.14 2.83 1.67
C THR A 52 11.43 3.73 0.67
N CYS A 53 10.93 3.15 -0.44
CA CYS A 53 10.03 3.86 -1.34
C CYS A 53 8.59 3.68 -0.86
N VAL A 54 7.90 4.80 -0.62
CA VAL A 54 6.48 4.80 -0.26
C VAL A 54 5.70 5.46 -1.38
N GLY A 55 4.73 4.74 -1.95
CA GLY A 55 3.91 5.26 -3.04
C GLY A 55 2.43 4.99 -2.83
N HIS A 56 1.59 6.01 -3.05
CA HIS A 56 0.14 5.89 -3.04
C HIS A 56 -0.41 5.82 -4.47
N SER A 57 -1.37 4.95 -4.72
CA SER A 57 -2.06 4.87 -6.00
C SER A 57 -1.09 4.63 -7.17
N LEU A 58 -1.02 5.53 -8.17
CA LEU A 58 -0.01 5.49 -9.24
C LEU A 58 1.43 5.57 -8.69
N GLY A 59 1.65 6.25 -7.57
CA GLY A 59 2.94 6.32 -6.89
C GLY A 59 3.47 4.96 -6.45
N ALA A 60 2.59 4.02 -6.09
CA ALA A 60 3.00 2.64 -5.77
C ALA A 60 3.62 1.94 -7.00
N HIS A 61 3.03 2.15 -8.18
CA HIS A 61 3.59 1.62 -9.43
C HIS A 61 4.88 2.34 -9.84
N ILE A 62 4.97 3.65 -9.58
CA ILE A 62 6.22 4.39 -9.78
C ILE A 62 7.33 3.78 -8.92
N CYS A 63 7.07 3.50 -7.63
CA CYS A 63 8.04 2.81 -6.78
C CYS A 63 8.49 1.46 -7.35
N GLY A 64 7.57 0.65 -7.87
CA GLY A 64 7.93 -0.60 -8.54
C GLY A 64 8.79 -0.37 -9.78
N MET A 65 8.36 0.56 -10.65
CA MET A 65 9.05 0.86 -11.91
C MET A 65 10.46 1.45 -11.72
N ILE A 66 10.79 2.04 -10.57
CA ILE A 66 12.16 2.47 -10.24
C ILE A 66 13.14 1.30 -10.45
N SER A 67 12.76 0.08 -10.06
CA SER A 67 13.60 -1.12 -10.15
C SER A 67 13.99 -1.48 -11.59
N ASN A 68 13.23 -1.05 -12.60
CA ASN A 68 13.59 -1.23 -14.01
C ASN A 68 14.84 -0.44 -14.43
N HIS A 69 15.23 0.55 -13.64
CA HIS A 69 16.32 1.49 -13.93
C HIS A 69 17.51 1.33 -12.95
N LEU A 70 17.46 0.33 -12.08
CA LEU A 70 18.51 0.05 -11.10
C LEU A 70 19.22 -1.27 -11.41
N THR A 71 20.52 -1.29 -11.20
CA THR A 71 21.34 -2.52 -11.31
C THR A 71 21.11 -3.49 -10.15
N LYS A 72 20.76 -2.97 -8.98
CA LYS A 72 20.38 -3.74 -7.80
C LYS A 72 18.98 -3.36 -7.37
N LYS A 73 18.13 -4.35 -7.09
CA LYS A 73 16.76 -4.12 -6.63
C LYS A 73 16.73 -3.23 -5.38
N GLN A 74 15.68 -2.45 -5.25
CA GLN A 74 15.36 -1.74 -4.01
C GLN A 74 15.25 -2.74 -2.85
N TYR A 75 15.46 -2.27 -1.63
CA TYR A 75 15.27 -3.13 -0.48
C TYR A 75 13.80 -3.18 -0.05
N ARG A 76 13.16 -2.02 0.15
CA ARG A 76 11.78 -1.96 0.62
C ARG A 76 10.91 -1.02 -0.20
N ILE A 77 9.72 -1.52 -0.54
CA ILE A 77 8.63 -0.73 -1.10
C ILE A 77 7.39 -0.88 -0.22
N ILE A 78 6.69 0.23 0.04
CA ILE A 78 5.38 0.25 0.69
C ILE A 78 4.39 0.84 -0.32
N GLY A 79 3.53 -0.01 -0.86
CA GLY A 79 2.45 0.37 -1.78
C GLY A 79 1.17 0.66 -1.00
N LEU A 80 0.67 1.89 -1.11
CA LEU A 80 -0.55 2.34 -0.46
C LEU A 80 -1.68 2.32 -1.47
N ASP A 81 -2.52 1.32 -1.40
CA ASP A 81 -3.66 1.07 -2.28
C ASP A 81 -3.30 1.28 -3.76
N PRO A 82 -2.39 0.45 -4.34
CA PRO A 82 -1.87 0.63 -5.68
C PRO A 82 -2.98 0.80 -6.71
N ALA A 83 -2.84 1.74 -7.66
CA ALA A 83 -3.90 2.09 -8.61
C ALA A 83 -4.34 0.90 -9.48
N ARG A 84 -5.66 0.73 -9.63
CA ARG A 84 -6.28 -0.29 -10.48
C ARG A 84 -6.55 0.17 -11.91
N PRO A 85 -7.17 1.34 -12.14
CA PRO A 85 -7.68 1.69 -13.46
C PRO A 85 -6.59 1.66 -14.54
N LEU A 86 -6.84 0.92 -15.62
CA LEU A 86 -5.94 0.72 -16.76
C LEU A 86 -4.61 0.00 -16.49
N ILE A 87 -4.26 -0.22 -15.22
CA ILE A 87 -3.04 -0.95 -14.84
C ILE A 87 -3.25 -2.45 -14.97
N GLU A 88 -4.38 -2.99 -14.51
CA GLU A 88 -4.69 -4.43 -14.55
C GLU A 88 -4.68 -5.01 -15.97
N ARG A 89 -4.97 -4.18 -16.98
CA ARG A 89 -4.92 -4.58 -18.39
C ARG A 89 -3.50 -4.76 -18.91
N LYS A 90 -2.49 -4.25 -18.19
CA LYS A 90 -1.09 -4.37 -18.56
C LYS A 90 -0.52 -5.67 -18.02
N LYS A 91 -0.31 -6.63 -18.90
CA LYS A 91 0.22 -7.97 -18.54
C LYS A 91 1.67 -7.94 -18.06
N SER A 92 2.44 -6.89 -18.38
CA SER A 92 3.85 -6.81 -18.06
C SER A 92 4.07 -6.25 -16.65
N ASN A 93 4.82 -6.96 -15.83
CA ASN A 93 5.26 -6.54 -14.50
C ASN A 93 6.14 -5.27 -14.53
N ARG A 94 6.72 -4.92 -15.68
CA ARG A 94 7.54 -3.70 -15.84
C ARG A 94 6.73 -2.39 -15.76
N PHE A 95 5.39 -2.46 -15.74
CA PHE A 95 4.51 -1.27 -15.72
C PHE A 95 3.66 -1.17 -14.47
N ARG A 96 3.84 -2.07 -13.53
CA ARG A 96 3.08 -2.09 -12.29
C ARG A 96 3.96 -2.60 -11.15
N LEU A 97 3.55 -2.30 -9.92
CA LEU A 97 4.17 -2.89 -8.74
C LEU A 97 4.02 -4.42 -8.80
N SER A 98 5.13 -5.11 -8.61
CA SER A 98 5.19 -6.56 -8.59
C SER A 98 6.16 -7.06 -7.51
N ILE A 99 5.99 -8.31 -7.11
CA ILE A 99 6.80 -8.95 -6.06
C ILE A 99 8.31 -8.96 -6.39
N ASP A 100 8.66 -8.76 -7.66
CA ASP A 100 10.05 -8.77 -8.13
C ASP A 100 10.77 -7.43 -7.98
N ASP A 101 10.07 -6.35 -7.61
CA ASP A 101 10.61 -5.00 -7.65
C ASP A 101 11.49 -4.65 -6.45
N ALA A 102 11.35 -5.36 -5.33
CA ALA A 102 12.17 -5.15 -4.14
C ALA A 102 12.35 -6.44 -3.33
N THR A 103 13.27 -6.42 -2.36
CA THR A 103 13.46 -7.53 -1.42
C THR A 103 12.25 -7.69 -0.49
N VAL A 104 11.67 -6.55 -0.05
CA VAL A 104 10.50 -6.50 0.82
C VAL A 104 9.47 -5.57 0.20
N ILE A 105 8.28 -6.09 -0.08
CA ILE A 105 7.17 -5.29 -0.60
C ILE A 105 5.96 -5.49 0.31
N GLN A 106 5.47 -4.38 0.84
CA GLN A 106 4.24 -4.33 1.63
C GLN A 106 3.18 -3.58 0.83
N VAL A 107 1.96 -4.08 0.85
CA VAL A 107 0.82 -3.42 0.20
C VAL A 107 -0.32 -3.28 1.20
N LEU A 108 -0.84 -2.06 1.34
CA LEU A 108 -2.05 -1.77 2.11
C LEU A 108 -3.23 -1.64 1.14
N HIS A 109 -4.20 -2.53 1.28
CA HIS A 109 -5.45 -2.51 0.50
C HIS A 109 -6.54 -1.83 1.31
N THR A 110 -7.11 -0.76 0.77
CA THR A 110 -8.19 0.02 1.40
C THR A 110 -9.35 0.30 0.46
N ASN A 111 -9.13 0.19 -0.86
CA ASN A 111 -10.17 0.35 -1.88
C ASN A 111 -10.03 -0.65 -3.04
N ALA A 112 -9.60 -1.88 -2.72
CA ALA A 112 -9.42 -2.96 -3.69
C ALA A 112 -10.70 -3.22 -4.52
N GLY A 113 -10.53 -3.40 -5.82
CA GLY A 113 -11.64 -3.61 -6.77
C GLY A 113 -12.33 -2.36 -7.27
N PHE A 114 -11.96 -1.19 -6.75
CA PHE A 114 -12.45 0.12 -7.20
C PHE A 114 -11.30 0.96 -7.76
N LEU A 115 -10.73 1.85 -6.96
CA LEU A 115 -9.54 2.61 -7.35
C LEU A 115 -8.25 1.83 -7.10
N GLY A 116 -8.23 0.94 -6.11
CA GLY A 116 -7.11 0.09 -5.76
C GLY A 116 -7.16 -1.29 -6.42
N GLN A 117 -5.97 -1.88 -6.66
CA GLN A 117 -5.81 -3.23 -7.19
C GLN A 117 -6.34 -4.30 -6.23
N GLU A 118 -6.87 -5.39 -6.81
CA GLU A 118 -7.31 -6.59 -6.08
C GLU A 118 -6.18 -7.57 -5.85
N ASP A 119 -5.20 -7.62 -6.76
CA ASP A 119 -4.11 -8.57 -6.72
C ASP A 119 -3.20 -8.34 -5.50
N ASN A 120 -2.79 -9.42 -4.86
CA ASN A 120 -1.76 -9.42 -3.82
C ASN A 120 -0.39 -9.25 -4.46
N THR A 121 0.00 -8.02 -4.76
CA THR A 121 1.27 -7.69 -5.44
C THR A 121 2.46 -7.52 -4.50
N GLY A 122 2.24 -7.57 -3.20
CA GLY A 122 3.28 -7.51 -2.17
C GLY A 122 3.68 -8.88 -1.63
N HIS A 123 4.86 -8.98 -1.03
CA HIS A 123 5.24 -10.10 -0.18
C HIS A 123 4.32 -10.19 1.03
N LEU A 124 3.94 -9.04 1.58
CA LEU A 124 3.01 -8.89 2.67
C LEU A 124 1.89 -7.93 2.27
N ASN A 125 0.65 -8.39 2.36
CA ASN A 125 -0.53 -7.62 1.98
C ASN A 125 -1.42 -7.43 3.19
N TYR A 126 -1.84 -6.20 3.45
CA TYR A 126 -2.75 -5.86 4.54
C TYR A 126 -4.12 -5.50 4.00
N CYS A 127 -5.13 -6.24 4.38
CA CYS A 127 -6.54 -5.95 4.09
C CYS A 127 -7.11 -5.12 5.25
N ILE A 128 -7.09 -3.81 5.11
CA ILE A 128 -7.57 -2.92 6.17
C ILE A 128 -9.09 -2.80 6.08
N ASN A 129 -9.78 -3.15 7.17
CA ASN A 129 -11.24 -3.14 7.28
C ASN A 129 -11.91 -3.83 6.08
N GLY A 130 -11.40 -5.00 5.71
CA GLY A 130 -11.86 -5.77 4.56
C GLY A 130 -11.25 -5.33 3.21
N GLY A 131 -10.39 -4.33 3.18
CA GLY A 131 -9.59 -3.93 2.01
C GLY A 131 -10.34 -3.23 0.88
N ARG A 132 -11.67 -3.02 0.96
CA ARG A 132 -12.48 -2.51 -0.17
C ARG A 132 -13.04 -1.11 0.07
N VAL A 133 -14.03 -0.98 0.92
CA VAL A 133 -14.66 0.30 1.26
C VAL A 133 -14.51 0.50 2.75
N GLN A 134 -13.92 1.62 3.12
CA GLN A 134 -13.65 1.89 4.52
C GLN A 134 -14.93 2.33 5.25
N PRO A 135 -15.19 1.84 6.47
CA PRO A 135 -16.46 2.05 7.18
C PRO A 135 -16.72 3.52 7.52
N PHE A 136 -15.66 4.32 7.57
CA PHE A 136 -15.75 5.75 7.94
C PHE A 136 -16.03 6.67 6.75
N CYS A 137 -15.88 6.15 5.52
CA CYS A 137 -16.10 6.91 4.30
C CYS A 137 -17.59 7.02 3.99
N LYS A 138 -18.10 8.25 3.92
CA LYS A 138 -19.50 8.58 3.72
C LYS A 138 -19.77 9.18 2.33
N GLY A 139 -21.03 9.35 2.00
CA GLY A 139 -21.49 10.00 0.76
C GLY A 139 -21.79 9.02 -0.37
N ASN A 140 -21.80 9.54 -1.60
CA ASN A 140 -22.07 8.74 -2.79
C ASN A 140 -20.92 7.74 -3.08
N PRO A 141 -21.12 6.74 -3.97
CA PRO A 141 -20.10 5.71 -4.23
C PRO A 141 -18.74 6.26 -4.66
N ILE A 142 -18.70 7.36 -5.42
CA ILE A 142 -17.45 7.98 -5.88
C ILE A 142 -16.69 8.61 -4.70
N ARG A 143 -17.37 9.37 -3.86
CA ARG A 143 -16.77 9.97 -2.65
C ARG A 143 -16.27 8.89 -1.69
N ARG A 144 -17.08 7.87 -1.45
CA ARG A 144 -16.69 6.74 -0.59
C ARG A 144 -15.46 6.01 -1.12
N SER A 145 -15.39 5.81 -2.43
CA SER A 145 -14.24 5.16 -3.06
C SER A 145 -12.98 6.02 -2.93
N ARG A 146 -13.08 7.33 -3.24
CA ARG A 146 -11.95 8.25 -3.07
C ARG A 146 -11.46 8.31 -1.63
N CYS A 147 -12.35 8.53 -0.68
CA CYS A 147 -12.03 8.53 0.74
C CYS A 147 -11.31 7.23 1.14
N SER A 148 -11.87 6.07 0.79
CA SER A 148 -11.27 4.77 1.11
C SER A 148 -9.87 4.61 0.52
N HIS A 149 -9.67 5.07 -0.70
CA HIS A 149 -8.38 5.03 -1.38
C HIS A 149 -7.31 5.86 -0.66
N PHE A 150 -7.65 7.07 -0.25
CA PHE A 150 -6.72 7.95 0.47
C PHE A 150 -6.45 7.52 1.92
N LEU A 151 -7.37 6.79 2.56
CA LEU A 151 -7.17 6.31 3.94
C LEU A 151 -5.95 5.41 4.11
N SER A 152 -5.46 4.77 3.05
CA SER A 152 -4.21 4.00 3.09
C SER A 152 -3.02 4.83 3.58
N ILE A 153 -2.98 6.11 3.23
CA ILE A 153 -1.94 7.06 3.68
C ILE A 153 -2.07 7.28 5.19
N CYS A 154 -3.28 7.52 5.68
CA CYS A 154 -3.53 7.74 7.10
C CYS A 154 -3.20 6.52 7.94
N TYR A 155 -3.50 5.32 7.45
CA TYR A 155 -3.16 4.10 8.17
C TYR A 155 -1.66 3.89 8.29
N LEU A 156 -0.88 4.17 7.24
CA LEU A 156 0.58 4.15 7.36
C LEU A 156 1.07 5.22 8.36
N ALA A 157 0.56 6.44 8.27
CA ALA A 157 0.92 7.49 9.22
C ALA A 157 0.60 7.10 10.66
N THR A 158 -0.58 6.52 10.90
CA THR A 158 -0.99 6.02 12.21
C THR A 158 -0.06 4.89 12.70
N ALA A 159 0.41 4.03 11.80
CA ALA A 159 1.34 2.95 12.12
C ALA A 159 2.71 3.46 12.64
N THR A 160 3.09 4.68 12.28
CA THR A 160 4.35 5.30 12.77
C THR A 160 4.22 5.93 14.16
N MET A 161 3.00 6.07 14.69
CA MET A 161 2.76 6.64 16.01
C MET A 161 3.12 5.63 17.10
N LYS A 162 3.72 6.13 18.19
CA LYS A 162 4.01 5.30 19.37
C LYS A 162 2.71 4.74 19.94
N HIS A 163 2.77 3.48 20.37
CA HIS A 163 1.65 2.76 21.02
C HIS A 163 0.47 2.36 20.12
N THR A 164 0.53 2.59 18.80
CA THR A 164 -0.49 2.04 17.90
C THR A 164 -0.29 0.54 17.70
N LYS A 165 -1.37 -0.21 17.91
CA LYS A 165 -1.42 -1.66 17.65
C LYS A 165 -2.39 -1.92 16.51
N PHE A 166 -1.96 -2.75 15.57
CA PHE A 166 -2.80 -3.22 14.48
C PHE A 166 -3.13 -4.70 14.70
N MET A 167 -4.23 -4.94 15.41
CA MET A 167 -4.68 -6.29 15.68
C MET A 167 -5.25 -6.91 14.40
N GLY A 168 -4.73 -8.06 14.03
CA GLY A 168 -5.12 -8.73 12.79
C GLY A 168 -4.98 -10.22 12.87
N VAL A 169 -5.44 -10.89 11.81
CA VAL A 169 -5.34 -12.33 11.62
C VAL A 169 -4.90 -12.63 10.20
N PRO A 170 -4.22 -13.76 9.96
CA PRO A 170 -3.95 -14.22 8.60
C PRO A 170 -5.25 -14.41 7.81
N CYS A 171 -5.28 -13.93 6.56
CA CYS A 171 -6.39 -14.13 5.64
C CYS A 171 -5.89 -14.68 4.29
N PRO A 172 -5.66 -15.98 4.19
CA PRO A 172 -5.00 -16.63 3.04
C PRO A 172 -5.75 -16.43 1.71
N ASN A 173 -7.05 -16.17 1.77
CA ASN A 173 -7.86 -15.93 0.57
C ASN A 173 -7.79 -14.49 0.05
N GLY A 174 -6.97 -13.63 0.66
CA GLY A 174 -6.80 -12.24 0.26
C GLY A 174 -7.96 -11.32 0.65
N CYS A 175 -7.88 -10.06 0.22
CA CYS A 175 -8.86 -9.01 0.58
C CYS A 175 -10.20 -9.16 -0.13
N VAL A 176 -10.23 -9.76 -1.31
CA VAL A 176 -11.36 -9.70 -2.26
C VAL A 176 -12.50 -10.65 -1.91
N ASN A 177 -12.23 -11.73 -1.20
CA ASN A 177 -13.22 -12.74 -0.86
C ASN A 177 -14.10 -12.39 0.36
N LEU A 178 -14.02 -11.16 0.84
CA LEU A 178 -14.79 -10.68 1.98
C LEU A 178 -16.13 -10.05 1.57
N SER A 179 -16.84 -10.67 0.64
CA SER A 179 -18.22 -10.29 0.28
C SER A 179 -19.23 -10.76 1.31
N GLY A 180 -18.96 -10.58 2.58
CA GLY A 180 -19.86 -10.90 3.69
C GLY A 180 -19.94 -9.77 4.70
N PRO A 181 -21.05 -9.67 5.47
CA PRO A 181 -21.19 -8.62 6.48
C PRO A 181 -20.12 -8.77 7.54
N LYS A 182 -19.27 -7.74 7.68
CA LYS A 182 -18.45 -7.39 8.87
C LYS A 182 -17.89 -8.54 9.72
N ARG A 183 -17.37 -9.59 9.14
CA ARG A 183 -16.63 -10.59 9.90
C ARG A 183 -15.31 -10.87 9.20
N LEU A 184 -14.24 -10.82 9.95
CA LEU A 184 -12.96 -11.40 9.55
C LEU A 184 -13.25 -12.75 8.90
N PRO A 185 -12.60 -13.08 7.76
CA PRO A 185 -12.92 -14.31 7.04
C PRO A 185 -12.36 -15.51 7.78
N VAL A 186 -13.01 -15.81 8.83
CA VAL A 186 -12.90 -17.11 9.45
C VAL A 186 -13.99 -17.93 8.78
N ASN A 187 -13.61 -18.84 7.89
CA ASN A 187 -14.53 -19.85 7.38
C ASN A 187 -15.36 -20.34 8.55
N GLY A 188 -16.69 -20.25 8.49
CA GLY A 188 -17.69 -20.36 9.55
C GLY A 188 -17.62 -21.54 10.52
N ARG A 189 -16.44 -21.99 10.90
CA ARG A 189 -16.13 -23.06 11.84
C ARG A 189 -15.05 -22.75 12.87
N ILE A 190 -14.50 -21.53 12.91
CA ILE A 190 -13.54 -21.20 13.99
C ILE A 190 -14.34 -20.78 15.22
N ASN A 191 -14.14 -21.52 16.29
CA ASN A 191 -14.62 -21.18 17.61
C ASN A 191 -14.13 -19.76 17.99
N PRO A 192 -14.97 -18.89 18.59
CA PRO A 192 -14.55 -17.57 19.05
C PRO A 192 -13.27 -17.57 19.90
N PHE A 193 -13.03 -18.60 20.67
CA PHE A 193 -11.80 -18.76 21.45
C PHE A 193 -10.56 -19.03 20.57
N GLU A 194 -10.71 -19.80 19.53
CA GLU A 194 -9.65 -20.09 18.55
C GLU A 194 -9.30 -18.83 17.73
N PHE A 195 -10.32 -18.01 17.41
CA PHE A 195 -10.13 -16.72 16.75
C PHE A 195 -9.27 -15.76 17.60
N VAL A 196 -9.54 -15.65 18.89
CA VAL A 196 -8.74 -14.79 19.81
C VAL A 196 -7.29 -15.27 19.87
N SER A 197 -7.04 -16.58 19.78
CA SER A 197 -5.69 -17.14 19.78
C SER A 197 -4.86 -16.81 18.53
N LEU A 198 -5.52 -16.49 17.40
CA LEU A 198 -4.89 -16.09 16.13
C LEU A 198 -4.66 -14.58 16.02
N LEU A 199 -5.31 -13.79 16.88
CA LEU A 199 -5.22 -12.34 16.85
C LEU A 199 -3.85 -11.87 17.33
N ARG A 200 -3.12 -11.16 16.49
CA ARG A 200 -1.77 -10.65 16.78
C ARG A 200 -1.64 -9.19 16.43
N ASP A 201 -0.69 -8.51 17.08
CA ASP A 201 -0.28 -7.14 16.71
C ASP A 201 0.68 -7.22 15.52
N TYR A 202 0.20 -6.79 14.37
CA TYR A 202 0.99 -6.72 13.14
C TYR A 202 1.58 -5.33 12.95
N LYS A 203 2.87 -5.30 12.64
CA LYS A 203 3.57 -4.05 12.33
C LYS A 203 3.40 -3.72 10.85
N ILE A 204 3.17 -2.45 10.56
CA ILE A 204 3.06 -1.89 9.20
C ILE A 204 4.21 -0.92 8.98
N GLY A 205 4.72 -0.88 7.77
CA GLY A 205 5.79 0.05 7.41
C GLY A 205 7.18 -0.48 7.77
N ASN A 206 8.05 0.40 8.25
CA ASN A 206 9.45 0.05 8.53
C ASN A 206 9.64 -0.88 9.73
N ASP A 207 8.63 -1.03 10.56
CA ASP A 207 8.67 -1.91 11.73
C ASP A 207 8.14 -3.33 11.43
N ALA A 208 7.61 -3.57 10.24
CA ALA A 208 7.21 -4.91 9.83
C ALA A 208 8.44 -5.80 9.61
N PRO A 209 8.42 -7.07 10.06
CA PRO A 209 9.49 -8.02 9.81
C PRO A 209 9.76 -8.21 8.31
N ASP A 210 11.03 -8.29 7.94
CA ASP A 210 11.44 -8.42 6.53
C ASP A 210 11.08 -9.77 5.91
N ASP A 211 10.93 -10.80 6.73
CA ASP A 211 10.52 -12.16 6.37
C ASP A 211 9.01 -12.39 6.42
N ALA A 212 8.22 -11.41 6.89
CA ALA A 212 6.77 -11.52 6.94
C ALA A 212 6.17 -11.67 5.52
N ARG A 213 5.29 -12.64 5.36
CA ARG A 213 4.67 -13.00 4.08
C ARG A 213 3.19 -13.27 4.23
N GLY A 214 2.47 -13.12 3.11
CA GLY A 214 1.08 -13.50 3.01
C GLY A 214 0.10 -12.33 3.09
N CYS A 215 -1.12 -12.63 3.45
CA CYS A 215 -2.20 -11.65 3.60
C CYS A 215 -2.69 -11.59 5.04
N ILE A 216 -2.81 -10.39 5.57
CA ILE A 216 -3.24 -10.11 6.93
C ILE A 216 -4.49 -9.21 6.88
N CYS A 217 -5.56 -9.66 7.51
CA CYS A 217 -6.77 -8.88 7.69
C CYS A 217 -6.69 -8.13 9.02
N ILE A 218 -6.82 -6.80 8.96
CA ILE A 218 -6.68 -5.91 10.10
C ILE A 218 -7.93 -5.03 10.19
N ASP A 219 -8.52 -4.98 11.38
CA ASP A 219 -9.54 -4.00 11.69
C ASP A 219 -8.90 -2.80 12.40
N VAL A 220 -8.99 -1.65 11.77
CA VAL A 220 -8.46 -0.40 12.31
C VAL A 220 -9.62 0.47 12.74
N PRO A 221 -9.63 0.92 14.02
CA PRO A 221 -10.59 1.91 14.46
C PRO A 221 -10.38 3.24 13.73
N TYR A 222 -11.37 4.10 13.76
CA TYR A 222 -11.39 5.39 13.10
C TYR A 222 -10.10 6.20 13.36
N ALA A 223 -9.45 6.62 12.27
CA ALA A 223 -8.28 7.50 12.33
C ALA A 223 -8.75 8.95 12.52
N LYS A 224 -8.86 9.40 13.78
CA LYS A 224 -9.39 10.72 14.19
C LYS A 224 -8.74 11.94 13.52
N HIS A 225 -7.54 11.79 12.99
CA HIS A 225 -6.75 12.89 12.42
C HIS A 225 -6.47 12.72 10.93
N CYS A 226 -7.25 11.89 10.24
CA CYS A 226 -7.10 11.72 8.80
C CYS A 226 -7.85 12.83 8.05
N PRO A 227 -7.16 13.68 7.28
CA PRO A 227 -7.80 14.80 6.57
C PRO A 227 -8.68 14.38 5.40
N PHE A 228 -8.72 13.07 5.08
CA PHE A 228 -9.45 12.53 3.92
C PHE A 228 -10.81 11.93 4.27
N THR A 229 -11.21 11.95 5.53
CA THR A 229 -12.49 11.36 5.96
C THR A 229 -13.70 12.18 5.56
N ASP A 230 -13.52 13.48 5.37
CA ASP A 230 -14.57 14.44 5.04
C ASP A 230 -14.55 14.89 3.55
N ALA A 231 -13.73 14.25 2.73
CA ALA A 231 -13.52 14.59 1.32
C ALA A 231 -14.54 13.92 0.36
#